data_5a867ff9e4bab48f9941b485411dbc9b
#
_entry.id   5a867ff9e4bab48f9941b485411dbc9b
#
_cell.length_a   1.000
_cell.length_b   1.000
_cell.length_c   1.000
_cell.angle_alpha   90.00
_cell.angle_beta   90.00
_cell.angle_gamma   90.00
#
_symmetry.space_group_name_H-M   'P 1'
#
loop_
_entity.id
_entity.type
_entity.pdbx_description
1 polymer ?
#
loop_
_entity_poly.entity_id
_entity_poly.type
_entity_poly.pdbx_seq_one_letter_code
_entity_poly.pdbx_strand_id
1 'polypeptide(L)'
;MKNLLVLLSCILLFACSTDNEIAGASTVETENACIINVVNNKEKPVSYAVARIRPLWYIQGTSSNSQSDVLEFTADSLGNIVMSSADFDKGYIEIIDGNEGVFRAIAASDLKKNKLTTMQLEKLGSVSGKADIPEGSDYAWIQVYGTDKLIKTNAKGEFTLDSLPPASYQIRAVISEDEAAIGEASVKVSAGEKNNIKTLAKPDLANEQLEQWAHLRVIPIDSTISDWMRPIAETTVVFVRLDSVNFDFGEAMKNGNDIRFTDQDGNRLAFKKAFWSDSLKQAELQIRINGTSSVESLVMYWGKTAALDASSNDVWKDLPDSLVTAIHSIKIIDFDSQKLETAFDYGDGTRDWYFNPQDSNVTTTPSRDNVQDAFEFNDERQSYVFHWKSTSKKKGKWSMIGSRINRNPSSLEGIDSIVFFAKGSGELGFAIEVLNEPTGKTKYVDYLDSNWKRFSFTPDDFVPGDGEYGNMGWDFVKARVTTFSIWIVDDSEMWIDDVILYGVNRDNFN
;
A
#
# COMPACT_ATOMS: atom_id res chain seq x y z
N MET A 1 35.25 60.40 62.32
CA MET A 1 36.68 60.50 62.10
C MET A 1 37.14 59.30 61.31
N LYS A 2 37.77 59.62 60.19
CA LYS A 2 38.66 58.79 59.38
C LYS A 2 38.09 57.55 58.71
N ASN A 3 37.76 57.79 57.50
CA ASN A 3 38.02 57.11 56.27
C ASN A 3 39.10 56.03 56.33
N LEU A 4 38.79 54.81 55.97
CA LEU A 4 39.75 53.93 55.40
C LEU A 4 39.15 53.39 54.11
N LEU A 5 39.53 54.01 53.03
CA LEU A 5 39.31 53.59 51.67
C LEU A 5 40.14 52.34 51.45
N VAL A 6 39.58 51.19 51.50
CA VAL A 6 40.28 50.00 51.04
C VAL A 6 39.97 49.92 49.53
N LEU A 7 41.00 50.31 48.79
CA LEU A 7 41.06 50.10 47.35
C LEU A 7 41.26 48.63 47.12
N LEU A 8 40.11 47.90 46.95
CA LEU A 8 40.12 46.52 46.49
C LEU A 8 40.37 46.57 44.98
N SER A 9 41.65 46.50 44.65
CA SER A 9 42.10 46.28 43.28
C SER A 9 41.51 44.97 42.80
N CYS A 10 40.44 45.08 42.06
CA CYS A 10 39.97 43.97 41.23
C CYS A 10 41.02 43.69 40.18
N ILE A 11 41.93 42.79 40.50
CA ILE A 11 42.73 42.11 39.51
C ILE A 11 41.73 41.24 38.77
N LEU A 12 41.21 41.76 37.68
CA LEU A 12 40.58 40.96 36.62
C LEU A 12 41.65 40.04 36.05
N LEU A 13 41.82 38.92 36.67
CA LEU A 13 42.43 37.77 36.01
C LEU A 13 41.50 37.41 34.80
N PHE A 14 41.89 37.95 33.66
CA PHE A 14 41.50 37.32 32.40
C PHE A 14 42.17 35.94 32.37
N ALA A 15 41.58 34.99 32.98
CA ALA A 15 41.80 33.62 32.59
C ALA A 15 41.30 33.54 31.15
N CYS A 16 42.19 33.67 30.19
CA CYS A 16 41.99 33.06 28.90
C CYS A 16 41.90 31.57 29.17
N SER A 17 40.69 31.07 29.37
CA SER A 17 40.42 29.68 29.16
C SER A 17 40.56 29.47 27.67
N THR A 18 41.61 28.79 27.28
CA THR A 18 41.75 28.21 25.94
C THR A 18 40.92 26.96 25.83
N ASP A 19 39.80 26.95 26.50
CA ASP A 19 38.75 25.95 26.26
C ASP A 19 38.00 26.42 25.01
N ASN A 20 38.38 25.85 23.88
CA ASN A 20 37.53 25.75 22.75
C ASN A 20 36.32 24.88 23.18
N GLU A 21 35.45 25.44 24.00
CA GLU A 21 34.12 24.87 24.15
C GLU A 21 33.47 25.00 22.79
N ILE A 22 33.29 23.84 22.15
CA ILE A 22 32.39 23.69 21.03
C ILE A 22 31.02 24.06 21.56
N ALA A 23 30.62 25.29 21.26
CA ALA A 23 29.31 25.80 21.70
C ALA A 23 28.21 24.92 21.16
N GLY A 24 27.52 24.17 22.03
CA GLY A 24 26.26 23.54 21.72
C GLY A 24 26.11 22.06 22.02
N ALA A 25 27.10 21.34 22.51
CA ALA A 25 26.91 19.93 22.85
C ALA A 25 26.31 19.77 24.26
N SER A 26 25.05 19.38 24.37
CA SER A 26 24.50 18.91 25.63
C SER A 26 25.05 17.50 25.95
N THR A 27 25.07 17.10 27.22
CA THR A 27 25.58 15.78 27.64
C THR A 27 24.81 14.59 27.02
N VAL A 28 23.61 14.81 26.53
CA VAL A 28 22.80 13.82 25.83
C VAL A 28 23.26 13.67 24.36
N GLU A 29 23.75 14.75 23.76
CA GLU A 29 24.27 14.76 22.38
C GLU A 29 25.61 14.04 22.27
N THR A 30 26.46 14.09 23.32
CA THR A 30 27.79 13.44 23.30
C THR A 30 27.74 11.92 23.27
N GLU A 31 26.67 11.29 23.76
CA GLU A 31 26.53 9.82 23.78
C GLU A 31 26.22 9.24 22.39
N ASN A 32 25.53 10.01 21.57
CA ASN A 32 25.15 9.62 20.20
C ASN A 32 25.97 10.33 19.12
N ALA A 33 26.87 11.27 19.51
CA ALA A 33 27.69 12.01 18.57
C ALA A 33 28.68 11.09 17.84
N CYS A 34 28.73 11.23 16.52
CA CYS A 34 29.75 10.62 15.66
C CYS A 34 30.36 11.70 14.76
N ILE A 35 31.62 11.50 14.39
CA ILE A 35 32.39 12.44 13.60
C ILE A 35 32.84 11.80 12.30
N ILE A 36 32.57 12.47 11.20
CA ILE A 36 33.11 12.12 9.89
C ILE A 36 34.15 13.12 9.52
N ASN A 37 35.41 12.68 9.38
CA ASN A 37 36.51 13.50 8.90
C ASN A 37 36.64 13.38 7.39
N VAL A 38 36.39 14.46 6.66
CA VAL A 38 36.43 14.51 5.19
C VAL A 38 37.82 14.98 4.75
N VAL A 39 38.47 14.15 3.94
CA VAL A 39 39.76 14.43 3.35
C VAL A 39 39.72 14.28 1.82
N ASN A 40 40.55 15.05 1.12
CA ASN A 40 40.70 14.91 -0.32
C ASN A 40 41.63 13.72 -0.68
N ASN A 41 41.91 13.51 -1.97
CA ASN A 41 42.76 12.43 -2.47
C ASN A 41 44.25 12.55 -2.02
N LYS A 42 44.64 13.67 -1.38
CA LYS A 42 45.98 13.91 -0.80
C LYS A 42 45.93 13.89 0.72
N GLU A 43 44.89 13.32 1.30
CA GLU A 43 44.70 13.23 2.75
C GLU A 43 44.64 14.60 3.48
N LYS A 44 44.35 15.68 2.76
CA LYS A 44 44.18 17.00 3.38
C LYS A 44 42.70 17.23 3.74
N PRO A 45 42.43 17.84 4.90
CA PRO A 45 41.07 18.17 5.29
C PRO A 45 40.34 19.01 4.24
N VAL A 46 39.04 18.69 3.99
CA VAL A 46 38.16 19.44 3.10
C VAL A 46 37.25 20.32 3.96
N SER A 47 37.65 21.58 4.10
CA SER A 47 36.89 22.55 4.89
C SER A 47 35.57 22.89 4.27
N TYR A 48 34.51 22.93 5.08
CA TYR A 48 33.16 23.32 4.67
C TYR A 48 32.51 22.40 3.62
N ALA A 49 32.98 21.17 3.49
CA ALA A 49 32.37 20.17 2.65
C ALA A 49 30.92 19.90 3.12
N VAL A 50 30.01 19.78 2.17
CA VAL A 50 28.60 19.48 2.46
C VAL A 50 28.33 18.00 2.26
N ALA A 51 27.88 17.34 3.34
CA ALA A 51 27.40 15.97 3.29
C ALA A 51 25.88 15.94 3.26
N ARG A 52 25.33 15.15 2.36
CA ARG A 52 23.90 14.85 2.29
C ARG A 52 23.67 13.40 2.61
N ILE A 53 22.82 13.14 3.60
CA ILE A 53 22.37 11.79 3.94
C ILE A 53 20.95 11.64 3.45
N ARG A 54 20.71 10.58 2.67
CA ARG A 54 19.42 10.25 2.08
C ARG A 54 19.03 8.82 2.44
N PRO A 55 17.75 8.53 2.69
CA PRO A 55 17.28 7.16 2.89
C PRO A 55 17.68 6.23 1.73
N LEU A 56 17.79 4.92 1.97
CA LEU A 56 18.15 3.94 0.93
C LEU A 56 17.15 3.90 -0.23
N TRP A 57 15.90 4.24 0.04
CA TRP A 57 14.83 4.33 -0.95
C TRP A 57 14.78 5.66 -1.70
N TYR A 58 15.53 6.67 -1.24
CA TYR A 58 15.48 8.01 -1.81
C TYR A 58 15.80 7.99 -3.30
N ILE A 59 14.97 8.70 -4.05
CA ILE A 59 15.16 8.96 -5.47
C ILE A 59 14.57 10.33 -5.80
N GLN A 60 15.29 11.11 -6.60
CA GLN A 60 14.78 12.42 -7.00
C GLN A 60 13.54 12.24 -7.88
N GLY A 61 12.40 12.76 -7.41
CA GLY A 61 11.13 12.72 -8.13
C GLY A 61 11.13 13.61 -9.38
N THR A 62 10.29 13.26 -10.35
CA THR A 62 10.06 14.04 -11.57
C THR A 62 9.20 15.28 -11.32
N SER A 63 8.48 15.31 -10.20
CA SER A 63 7.73 16.45 -9.67
C SER A 63 8.44 17.08 -8.47
N SER A 64 8.27 18.39 -8.28
CA SER A 64 9.07 19.22 -7.36
C SER A 64 8.85 19.02 -5.84
N ASN A 65 8.13 17.98 -5.41
CA ASN A 65 7.66 17.86 -4.02
C ASN A 65 8.45 16.87 -3.12
N SER A 66 9.59 16.32 -3.55
CA SER A 66 10.27 15.20 -2.87
C SER A 66 11.49 15.57 -1.99
N GLN A 67 11.54 16.74 -1.38
CA GLN A 67 12.73 17.21 -0.66
C GLN A 67 12.73 17.00 0.87
N SER A 68 11.76 16.35 1.48
CA SER A 68 11.60 16.38 2.96
C SER A 68 12.57 15.50 3.75
N ASP A 69 13.23 14.50 3.14
CA ASP A 69 13.93 13.45 3.89
C ASP A 69 15.47 13.49 3.71
N VAL A 70 16.03 14.62 3.29
CA VAL A 70 17.48 14.81 3.13
C VAL A 70 18.03 15.51 4.33
N LEU A 71 18.97 14.88 5.04
CA LEU A 71 19.75 15.53 6.09
C LEU A 71 21.00 16.15 5.48
N GLU A 72 21.26 17.41 5.81
CA GLU A 72 22.43 18.14 5.31
C GLU A 72 23.32 18.60 6.48
N PHE A 73 24.60 18.30 6.37
CA PHE A 73 25.63 18.68 7.37
C PHE A 73 26.81 19.36 6.68
N THR A 74 27.38 20.32 7.33
CA THR A 74 28.56 21.05 6.83
C THR A 74 29.79 20.76 7.71
N ALA A 75 30.92 20.46 7.09
CA ALA A 75 32.18 20.25 7.77
C ALA A 75 32.71 21.57 8.37
N ASP A 76 33.43 21.48 9.46
CA ASP A 76 34.19 22.59 10.02
C ASP A 76 35.43 22.94 9.16
N SER A 77 36.24 23.89 9.63
CA SER A 77 37.50 24.29 8.96
C SER A 77 38.57 23.18 8.93
N LEU A 78 38.43 22.15 9.74
CA LEU A 78 39.28 20.97 9.81
C LEU A 78 38.75 19.77 9.07
N GLY A 79 37.62 19.93 8.36
CA GLY A 79 36.96 18.87 7.60
C GLY A 79 36.13 17.91 8.45
N ASN A 80 35.79 18.25 9.70
CA ASN A 80 35.01 17.39 10.56
C ASN A 80 33.51 17.73 10.43
N ILE A 81 32.69 16.73 10.21
CA ILE A 81 31.23 16.78 10.28
C ILE A 81 30.81 16.09 11.56
N VAL A 82 30.11 16.79 12.43
CA VAL A 82 29.51 16.24 13.66
C VAL A 82 28.06 16.02 13.43
N MET A 83 27.57 14.80 13.70
CA MET A 83 26.18 14.41 13.57
C MET A 83 25.71 13.48 14.70
N SER A 84 24.42 13.33 14.88
CA SER A 84 23.88 12.39 15.85
C SER A 84 23.50 11.08 15.14
N SER A 85 23.88 9.95 15.72
CA SER A 85 23.41 8.63 15.26
C SER A 85 21.93 8.39 15.56
N ALA A 86 21.23 9.34 16.18
CA ALA A 86 19.79 9.30 16.38
C ALA A 86 19.00 9.93 15.20
N ASP A 87 19.69 10.65 14.30
CA ASP A 87 19.03 11.40 13.22
C ASP A 87 18.60 10.51 12.05
N PHE A 88 19.20 9.32 11.92
CA PHE A 88 18.86 8.34 10.87
C PHE A 88 19.22 6.93 11.33
N ASP A 89 18.69 5.91 10.65
CA ASP A 89 19.09 4.50 10.88
C ASP A 89 20.07 4.02 9.81
N LYS A 90 19.65 4.03 8.55
CA LYS A 90 20.46 3.66 7.38
C LYS A 90 20.22 4.64 6.25
N GLY A 91 21.25 4.88 5.43
CA GLY A 91 21.11 5.76 4.28
C GLY A 91 22.36 5.77 3.40
N TYR A 92 22.28 6.56 2.35
CA TYR A 92 23.45 6.91 1.55
C TYR A 92 23.97 8.27 1.97
N ILE A 93 25.27 8.35 2.21
CA ILE A 93 25.96 9.64 2.36
C ILE A 93 26.65 10.00 1.05
N GLU A 94 26.42 11.22 0.60
CA GLU A 94 27.10 11.84 -0.54
C GLU A 94 27.80 13.09 -0.11
N ILE A 95 29.09 13.21 -0.45
CA ILE A 95 29.89 14.43 -0.25
C ILE A 95 30.57 14.72 -1.59
N ILE A 96 30.37 15.94 -2.10
CA ILE A 96 31.01 16.39 -3.36
C ILE A 96 31.68 17.74 -3.07
N ASP A 97 32.98 17.85 -3.41
CA ASP A 97 33.75 19.08 -3.42
C ASP A 97 34.52 19.22 -4.75
N GLY A 98 34.12 20.20 -5.55
CA GLY A 98 34.70 20.43 -6.87
C GLY A 98 34.52 19.22 -7.81
N ASN A 99 35.62 18.54 -8.13
CA ASN A 99 35.65 17.38 -8.99
C ASN A 99 35.97 16.07 -8.27
N GLU A 100 35.88 16.08 -6.95
CA GLU A 100 36.07 14.93 -6.08
C GLU A 100 34.82 14.68 -5.25
N GLY A 101 34.59 13.42 -4.86
CA GLY A 101 33.44 13.07 -4.03
C GLY A 101 33.53 11.66 -3.49
N VAL A 102 32.63 11.37 -2.55
CA VAL A 102 32.39 10.06 -1.96
C VAL A 102 30.89 9.81 -1.92
N PHE A 103 30.48 8.59 -2.22
CA PHE A 103 29.13 8.10 -2.07
C PHE A 103 29.18 6.68 -1.52
N ARG A 104 28.48 6.43 -0.42
CA ARG A 104 28.42 5.09 0.16
C ARG A 104 27.20 4.91 1.07
N ALA A 105 26.78 3.68 1.25
CA ALA A 105 25.80 3.32 2.27
C ALA A 105 26.45 3.47 3.67
N ILE A 106 25.70 4.00 4.61
CA ILE A 106 26.08 4.13 6.02
C ILE A 106 24.94 3.64 6.92
N ALA A 107 25.32 3.12 8.10
CA ALA A 107 24.38 2.83 9.16
C ALA A 107 24.77 3.62 10.42
N ALA A 108 23.80 4.19 11.11
CA ALA A 108 24.01 4.95 12.34
C ALA A 108 24.70 4.11 13.42
N SER A 109 24.37 2.82 13.51
CA SER A 109 25.01 1.86 14.41
C SER A 109 26.52 1.72 14.19
N ASP A 110 26.97 1.75 12.92
CA ASP A 110 28.40 1.63 12.58
C ASP A 110 29.14 2.93 12.89
N LEU A 111 28.54 4.08 12.63
CA LEU A 111 29.11 5.38 13.00
C LEU A 111 29.20 5.53 14.51
N LYS A 112 28.17 5.14 15.26
CA LYS A 112 28.17 5.15 16.73
C LYS A 112 29.30 4.28 17.31
N LYS A 113 29.50 3.08 16.72
CA LYS A 113 30.55 2.14 17.13
C LYS A 113 31.95 2.70 16.88
N ASN A 114 32.15 3.35 15.74
CA ASN A 114 33.46 3.83 15.30
C ASN A 114 33.78 5.25 15.77
N LYS A 115 32.82 6.01 16.28
CA LYS A 115 32.88 7.39 16.75
C LYS A 115 33.57 8.40 15.81
N LEU A 116 34.68 8.04 15.17
CA LEU A 116 35.38 8.78 14.14
C LEU A 116 35.56 7.93 12.90
N THR A 117 35.08 8.43 11.77
CA THR A 117 35.16 7.75 10.44
C THR A 117 35.78 8.72 9.44
N THR A 118 36.87 8.33 8.78
CA THR A 118 37.47 9.14 7.71
C THR A 118 36.82 8.78 6.36
N MET A 119 36.40 9.81 5.61
CA MET A 119 35.89 9.69 4.25
C MET A 119 36.79 10.43 3.29
N GLN A 120 37.45 9.70 2.40
CA GLN A 120 38.33 10.26 1.40
C GLN A 120 37.51 10.53 0.12
N LEU A 121 37.64 11.76 -0.40
CA LEU A 121 37.07 12.14 -1.67
C LEU A 121 37.95 11.64 -2.81
N GLU A 122 37.35 11.08 -3.83
CA GLU A 122 38.01 10.60 -5.03
C GLU A 122 37.47 11.31 -6.25
N LYS A 123 38.21 11.26 -7.36
CA LYS A 123 37.83 11.90 -8.63
C LYS A 123 36.50 11.39 -9.13
N LEU A 124 35.58 12.30 -9.48
CA LEU A 124 34.27 11.97 -10.02
C LEU A 124 34.37 11.24 -11.38
N GLY A 125 33.52 10.25 -11.56
CA GLY A 125 33.35 9.53 -12.81
C GLY A 125 32.02 9.87 -13.50
N SER A 126 31.72 9.11 -14.56
CA SER A 126 30.47 9.24 -15.29
C SER A 126 29.94 7.89 -15.79
N VAL A 127 28.63 7.85 -16.08
CA VAL A 127 27.97 6.69 -16.67
C VAL A 127 27.19 7.14 -17.88
N SER A 128 27.36 6.45 -19.01
CA SER A 128 26.53 6.59 -20.19
C SER A 128 25.79 5.29 -20.49
N GLY A 129 24.64 5.40 -21.13
CA GLY A 129 23.83 4.24 -21.46
C GLY A 129 22.62 4.60 -22.32
N LYS A 130 21.75 3.62 -22.48
CA LYS A 130 20.52 3.74 -23.24
C LYS A 130 19.35 3.11 -22.49
N ALA A 131 18.17 3.74 -22.53
CA ALA A 131 16.89 3.17 -22.13
C ALA A 131 16.07 2.87 -23.41
N ASP A 132 15.35 1.77 -23.41
CA ASP A 132 14.42 1.45 -24.50
C ASP A 132 13.09 2.17 -24.25
N ILE A 133 12.92 3.30 -24.95
CA ILE A 133 11.73 4.17 -24.81
C ILE A 133 10.55 3.52 -25.52
N PRO A 134 9.37 3.38 -24.86
CA PRO A 134 8.16 2.90 -25.51
C PRO A 134 7.69 3.82 -26.64
N GLU A 135 7.00 3.25 -27.61
CA GLU A 135 6.36 4.01 -28.69
C GLU A 135 5.37 5.03 -28.11
N GLY A 136 5.43 6.24 -28.62
CA GLY A 136 4.59 7.35 -28.13
C GLY A 136 5.23 8.23 -27.04
N SER A 137 6.43 7.87 -26.57
CA SER A 137 7.20 8.69 -25.62
C SER A 137 8.44 9.30 -26.28
N ASP A 138 8.71 10.58 -26.01
CA ASP A 138 9.85 11.30 -26.60
C ASP A 138 11.15 11.15 -25.80
N TYR A 139 11.05 10.79 -24.52
CA TYR A 139 12.18 10.62 -23.60
C TYR A 139 11.78 9.75 -22.42
N ALA A 140 12.78 9.29 -21.68
CA ALA A 140 12.63 8.74 -20.34
C ALA A 140 13.40 9.59 -19.32
N TRP A 141 12.97 9.60 -18.09
CA TRP A 141 13.73 10.12 -16.97
C TRP A 141 14.69 9.05 -16.47
N ILE A 142 15.93 9.45 -16.24
CA ILE A 142 16.95 8.62 -15.61
C ILE A 142 17.15 9.12 -14.18
N GLN A 143 16.99 8.22 -13.22
CA GLN A 143 17.08 8.46 -11.80
C GLN A 143 18.16 7.56 -11.20
N VAL A 144 18.80 8.03 -10.11
CA VAL A 144 19.85 7.28 -9.40
C VAL A 144 19.51 7.23 -7.92
N TYR A 145 19.35 6.03 -7.37
CA TYR A 145 19.00 5.85 -5.97
C TYR A 145 20.05 6.49 -5.03
N GLY A 146 19.57 7.13 -3.98
CA GLY A 146 20.39 7.82 -2.98
C GLY A 146 20.99 9.15 -3.42
N THR A 147 20.61 9.66 -4.60
CA THR A 147 21.17 10.93 -5.14
C THR A 147 20.06 11.84 -5.69
N ASP A 148 20.40 13.12 -5.92
CA ASP A 148 19.53 14.09 -6.61
C ASP A 148 19.69 14.03 -8.13
N LYS A 149 20.29 12.98 -8.67
CA LYS A 149 20.51 12.85 -10.11
C LYS A 149 19.20 12.48 -10.81
N LEU A 150 18.73 13.45 -11.59
CA LEU A 150 17.55 13.32 -12.46
C LEU A 150 17.85 13.98 -13.80
N ILE A 151 17.89 13.20 -14.86
CA ILE A 151 18.14 13.69 -16.22
C ILE A 151 17.16 13.08 -17.22
N LYS A 152 16.96 13.76 -18.35
CA LYS A 152 16.19 13.22 -19.47
C LYS A 152 17.12 12.53 -20.47
N THR A 153 16.65 11.43 -21.05
CA THR A 153 17.30 10.88 -22.25
C THR A 153 17.03 11.77 -23.47
N ASN A 154 17.81 11.56 -24.52
CA ASN A 154 17.42 12.05 -25.84
C ASN A 154 16.31 11.16 -26.46
N ALA A 155 15.81 11.53 -27.64
CA ALA A 155 14.77 10.76 -28.34
C ALA A 155 15.17 9.34 -28.76
N LYS A 156 16.47 9.00 -28.72
CA LYS A 156 16.97 7.64 -28.94
C LYS A 156 17.13 6.83 -27.66
N GLY A 157 16.77 7.41 -26.52
CA GLY A 157 16.93 6.82 -25.21
C GLY A 157 18.34 6.95 -24.62
N GLU A 158 19.27 7.65 -25.27
CA GLU A 158 20.65 7.80 -24.81
C GLU A 158 20.74 8.83 -23.67
N PHE A 159 21.58 8.53 -22.70
CA PHE A 159 21.83 9.39 -21.53
C PHE A 159 23.29 9.38 -21.09
N THR A 160 23.68 10.43 -20.34
CA THR A 160 24.95 10.50 -19.63
C THR A 160 24.72 11.12 -18.25
N LEU A 161 25.13 10.40 -17.22
CA LEU A 161 25.18 10.84 -15.84
C LEU A 161 26.61 11.25 -15.50
N ASP A 162 26.85 12.51 -15.32
CA ASP A 162 28.14 13.07 -14.97
C ASP A 162 28.25 13.34 -13.47
N SER A 163 29.49 13.54 -13.00
CA SER A 163 29.83 13.94 -11.64
C SER A 163 29.30 12.95 -10.59
N LEU A 164 29.56 11.67 -10.81
CA LEU A 164 29.26 10.60 -9.87
C LEU A 164 30.52 10.25 -9.06
N PRO A 165 30.49 10.31 -7.71
CA PRO A 165 31.54 9.72 -6.88
C PRO A 165 31.78 8.24 -7.20
N PRO A 166 32.99 7.70 -6.99
CA PRO A 166 33.24 6.27 -7.15
C PRO A 166 32.40 5.44 -6.19
N ALA A 167 31.52 4.61 -6.73
CA ALA A 167 30.63 3.74 -5.96
C ALA A 167 29.89 2.76 -6.86
N SER A 168 29.07 1.89 -6.25
CA SER A 168 28.06 1.10 -6.96
C SER A 168 26.72 1.83 -6.89
N TYR A 169 26.10 2.06 -8.02
CA TYR A 169 24.82 2.77 -8.14
C TYR A 169 23.74 1.86 -8.72
N GLN A 170 22.53 2.09 -8.25
CA GLN A 170 21.32 1.59 -8.88
C GLN A 170 20.72 2.72 -9.73
N ILE A 171 20.56 2.46 -11.01
CA ILE A 171 20.02 3.42 -11.99
C ILE A 171 18.73 2.84 -12.54
N ARG A 172 17.70 3.67 -12.68
CA ARG A 172 16.46 3.29 -13.34
C ARG A 172 16.02 4.31 -14.38
N ALA A 173 15.24 3.85 -15.35
CA ALA A 173 14.56 4.67 -16.34
C ALA A 173 13.05 4.56 -16.14
N VAL A 174 12.35 5.70 -16.14
CA VAL A 174 10.90 5.78 -16.01
C VAL A 174 10.32 6.76 -17.03
N ILE A 175 9.10 6.49 -17.49
CA ILE A 175 8.32 7.49 -18.24
C ILE A 175 7.58 8.37 -17.27
N SER A 176 6.97 7.77 -16.26
CA SER A 176 6.24 8.40 -15.16
C SER A 176 6.50 7.63 -13.85
N GLU A 177 6.24 8.25 -12.71
CA GLU A 177 6.37 7.61 -11.41
C GLU A 177 5.18 6.69 -11.09
N ASP A 178 4.06 6.89 -11.76
CA ASP A 178 2.85 6.08 -11.61
C ASP A 178 2.90 4.78 -12.45
N GLU A 179 3.87 4.66 -13.35
CA GLU A 179 4.06 3.50 -14.23
C GLU A 179 5.30 2.69 -13.81
N ALA A 180 5.34 1.43 -14.22
CA ALA A 180 6.50 0.59 -13.97
C ALA A 180 7.77 1.13 -14.66
N ALA A 181 8.93 1.01 -14.00
CA ALA A 181 10.19 1.37 -14.60
C ALA A 181 10.41 0.57 -15.90
N ILE A 182 10.88 1.27 -16.95
CA ILE A 182 11.14 0.66 -18.27
C ILE A 182 12.51 -0.01 -18.35
N GLY A 183 13.42 0.31 -17.41
CA GLY A 183 14.74 -0.30 -17.35
C GLY A 183 15.46 0.01 -16.05
N GLU A 184 16.31 -0.91 -15.60
CA GLU A 184 17.17 -0.77 -14.43
C GLU A 184 18.58 -1.34 -14.68
N ALA A 185 19.56 -0.85 -13.97
CA ALA A 185 20.93 -1.40 -13.96
C ALA A 185 21.67 -1.08 -12.68
N SER A 186 22.47 -2.03 -12.22
CA SER A 186 23.54 -1.80 -11.25
C SER A 186 24.83 -1.47 -11.99
N VAL A 187 25.50 -0.39 -11.62
CA VAL A 187 26.76 0.02 -12.24
C VAL A 187 27.79 0.42 -11.20
N LYS A 188 29.02 -0.06 -11.38
CA LYS A 188 30.16 0.39 -10.58
C LYS A 188 30.86 1.54 -11.30
N VAL A 189 30.95 2.68 -10.64
CA VAL A 189 31.71 3.86 -11.11
C VAL A 189 33.07 3.83 -10.46
N SER A 190 34.13 3.90 -11.25
CA SER A 190 35.52 4.03 -10.79
C SER A 190 35.99 5.48 -10.85
N ALA A 191 36.99 5.84 -10.03
CA ALA A 191 37.50 7.19 -9.92
C ALA A 191 38.01 7.75 -11.26
N GLY A 192 37.39 8.83 -11.74
CA GLY A 192 37.74 9.52 -12.97
C GLY A 192 37.42 8.78 -14.28
N GLU A 193 36.73 7.65 -14.18
CA GLU A 193 36.41 6.80 -15.34
C GLU A 193 35.08 7.13 -15.99
N LYS A 194 34.98 6.85 -17.31
CA LYS A 194 33.72 6.88 -18.07
C LYS A 194 33.22 5.46 -18.25
N ASN A 195 32.11 5.15 -17.61
CA ASN A 195 31.49 3.82 -17.70
C ASN A 195 30.40 3.81 -18.76
N ASN A 196 30.23 2.69 -19.45
CA ASN A 196 29.14 2.51 -20.42
C ASN A 196 28.37 1.22 -20.11
N ILE A 197 27.08 1.35 -19.86
CA ILE A 197 26.15 0.26 -19.52
C ILE A 197 25.23 -0.09 -20.70
N LYS A 198 25.69 -0.02 -21.92
CA LYS A 198 24.91 -0.34 -23.13
C LYS A 198 23.42 0.06 -23.00
N THR A 199 22.56 -0.89 -22.63
CA THR A 199 21.12 -0.68 -22.45
C THR A 199 20.69 -1.13 -21.05
N LEU A 200 19.80 -0.34 -20.41
CA LEU A 200 19.17 -0.73 -19.15
C LEU A 200 18.31 -1.98 -19.38
N ALA A 201 18.46 -2.98 -18.54
CA ALA A 201 17.65 -4.20 -18.60
C ALA A 201 16.24 -3.91 -18.06
N LYS A 202 15.25 -4.69 -18.48
CA LYS A 202 13.92 -4.64 -17.82
C LYS A 202 14.08 -5.00 -16.36
N PRO A 203 13.30 -4.34 -15.45
CA PRO A 203 13.31 -4.68 -14.03
C PRO A 203 12.97 -6.16 -13.80
N ASP A 204 13.63 -6.77 -12.83
CA ASP A 204 13.48 -8.19 -12.51
C ASP A 204 12.95 -8.36 -11.08
N LEU A 205 11.72 -8.87 -10.97
CA LEU A 205 11.07 -9.12 -9.68
C LEU A 205 11.86 -10.05 -8.77
N ALA A 206 12.64 -10.99 -9.32
CA ALA A 206 13.40 -11.95 -8.53
C ALA A 206 14.62 -11.32 -7.82
N ASN A 207 15.13 -10.21 -8.35
CA ASN A 207 16.34 -9.54 -7.86
C ASN A 207 16.08 -8.17 -7.25
N GLU A 208 14.83 -7.86 -6.89
CA GLU A 208 14.49 -6.61 -6.22
C GLU A 208 15.14 -6.49 -4.84
N GLN A 209 15.65 -5.31 -4.53
CA GLN A 209 16.24 -4.97 -3.23
C GLN A 209 15.20 -4.26 -2.36
N LEU A 210 14.69 -4.94 -1.33
CA LEU A 210 13.62 -4.39 -0.48
C LEU A 210 14.03 -3.15 0.32
N GLU A 211 15.31 -2.90 0.48
CA GLU A 211 15.84 -1.66 1.07
C GLU A 211 15.47 -0.39 0.27
N GLN A 212 15.01 -0.56 -0.96
CA GLN A 212 14.51 0.52 -1.82
C GLN A 212 13.02 0.84 -1.58
N TRP A 213 12.34 0.12 -0.68
CA TRP A 213 10.99 0.43 -0.25
C TRP A 213 11.03 1.38 0.95
N ALA A 214 10.26 2.48 0.89
CA ALA A 214 10.26 3.51 1.92
C ALA A 214 9.68 3.03 3.25
N HIS A 215 8.69 2.15 3.17
CA HIS A 215 7.88 1.74 4.31
C HIS A 215 7.88 0.23 4.46
N LEU A 216 7.78 -0.21 5.72
CA LEU A 216 7.52 -1.59 6.06
C LEU A 216 6.65 -1.69 7.32
N ARG A 217 5.90 -2.78 7.41
CA ARG A 217 5.12 -3.14 8.61
C ARG A 217 5.22 -4.62 8.88
N VAL A 218 5.45 -4.96 10.15
CA VAL A 218 5.33 -6.33 10.63
C VAL A 218 3.86 -6.58 10.99
N ILE A 219 3.27 -7.62 10.40
CA ILE A 219 1.89 -8.06 10.63
C ILE A 219 1.98 -9.41 11.34
N PRO A 220 1.69 -9.47 12.65
CA PRO A 220 1.70 -10.73 13.37
C PRO A 220 0.57 -11.63 12.82
N ILE A 221 0.87 -12.93 12.70
CA ILE A 221 -0.13 -13.93 12.38
C ILE A 221 -0.56 -14.51 13.72
N ASP A 222 -1.69 -14.05 14.24
CA ASP A 222 -2.24 -14.61 15.45
C ASP A 222 -3.30 -15.70 15.14
N SER A 223 -3.69 -16.44 16.17
CA SER A 223 -4.68 -17.51 16.03
C SER A 223 -6.06 -17.00 15.62
N THR A 224 -6.39 -15.72 15.83
CA THR A 224 -7.67 -15.13 15.44
C THR A 224 -7.74 -14.84 13.94
N ILE A 225 -6.59 -14.59 13.30
CA ILE A 225 -6.51 -14.56 11.83
C ILE A 225 -6.60 -16.00 11.28
N SER A 226 -6.12 -17.00 12.02
CA SER A 226 -6.10 -18.40 11.62
C SER A 226 -7.46 -19.12 11.68
N ASP A 227 -8.43 -18.59 12.43
CA ASP A 227 -9.80 -19.14 12.42
C ASP A 227 -10.48 -19.00 11.05
N TRP A 228 -9.99 -18.09 10.23
CA TRP A 228 -10.39 -17.92 8.83
C TRP A 228 -9.67 -18.85 7.87
N MET A 229 -8.62 -19.48 8.35
CA MET A 229 -7.75 -20.32 7.57
C MET A 229 -7.52 -21.62 8.30
N ARG A 230 -8.34 -22.60 8.01
CA ARG A 230 -8.03 -23.97 8.44
C ARG A 230 -6.70 -24.36 7.81
N PRO A 231 -5.67 -24.67 8.60
CA PRO A 231 -4.42 -25.13 8.04
C PRO A 231 -4.70 -26.36 7.18
N ILE A 232 -4.47 -26.21 5.89
CA ILE A 232 -4.46 -27.34 4.98
C ILE A 232 -3.00 -27.72 4.83
N ALA A 233 -2.68 -28.88 5.33
CA ALA A 233 -1.37 -29.55 5.28
C ALA A 233 -0.26 -28.72 4.60
N GLU A 234 0.59 -28.08 5.39
CA GLU A 234 1.86 -27.49 4.99
C GLU A 234 1.83 -26.19 4.17
N THR A 235 0.68 -25.72 3.68
CA THR A 235 0.58 -24.47 2.93
C THR A 235 -0.74 -23.76 3.21
N THR A 236 -0.67 -22.47 3.43
CA THR A 236 -1.78 -21.64 3.85
C THR A 236 -1.77 -20.31 3.11
N VAL A 237 -2.93 -19.75 2.81
CA VAL A 237 -3.08 -18.41 2.25
C VAL A 237 -3.67 -17.49 3.30
N VAL A 238 -2.98 -16.40 3.59
CA VAL A 238 -3.37 -15.37 4.55
C VAL A 238 -4.01 -14.20 3.82
N PHE A 239 -5.07 -13.66 4.40
CA PHE A 239 -5.73 -12.45 3.88
C PHE A 239 -5.30 -11.24 4.70
N VAL A 240 -4.83 -10.20 4.02
CA VAL A 240 -4.53 -8.91 4.63
C VAL A 240 -5.50 -7.89 4.05
N ARG A 241 -6.31 -7.30 4.92
CA ARG A 241 -7.24 -6.22 4.54
C ARG A 241 -6.67 -4.89 4.97
N LEU A 242 -6.62 -3.95 4.02
CA LEU A 242 -6.17 -2.59 4.24
C LEU A 242 -7.34 -1.63 4.04
N ASP A 243 -7.43 -0.65 4.93
CA ASP A 243 -8.39 0.45 4.86
C ASP A 243 -7.74 1.76 5.32
N SER A 244 -8.47 2.86 5.28
CA SER A 244 -7.97 4.18 5.70
C SER A 244 -7.61 4.30 7.19
N VAL A 245 -7.98 3.33 8.03
CA VAL A 245 -7.65 3.31 9.45
C VAL A 245 -6.30 2.66 9.70
N ASN A 246 -6.01 1.62 8.93
CA ASN A 246 -4.83 0.78 9.14
C ASN A 246 -3.72 0.97 8.09
N PHE A 247 -3.96 1.71 7.00
CA PHE A 247 -2.99 1.89 5.93
C PHE A 247 -3.11 3.27 5.26
N ASP A 248 -1.98 3.95 5.06
CA ASP A 248 -1.95 5.18 4.28
C ASP A 248 -1.71 4.87 2.79
N PHE A 249 -2.80 4.91 2.02
CA PHE A 249 -2.75 4.70 0.57
C PHE A 249 -2.00 5.80 -0.18
N GLY A 250 -1.79 6.97 0.44
CA GLY A 250 -1.00 8.06 -0.14
C GLY A 250 0.50 7.77 -0.20
N GLU A 251 0.98 6.83 0.61
CA GLU A 251 2.37 6.37 0.64
C GLU A 251 2.66 5.22 -0.34
N ALA A 252 1.62 4.63 -0.95
CA ALA A 252 1.75 3.55 -1.93
C ALA A 252 1.45 4.04 -3.35
N MET A 253 1.83 3.25 -4.35
CA MET A 253 1.39 3.50 -5.72
C MET A 253 -0.14 3.33 -5.83
N LYS A 254 -0.80 4.19 -6.61
CA LYS A 254 -2.27 4.19 -6.79
C LYS A 254 -2.86 2.83 -7.18
N ASN A 255 -2.08 2.01 -7.88
CA ASN A 255 -2.44 0.67 -8.32
C ASN A 255 -1.91 -0.45 -7.38
N GLY A 256 -1.22 -0.10 -6.28
CA GLY A 256 -0.61 -1.04 -5.34
C GLY A 256 0.47 -1.93 -5.95
N ASN A 257 1.13 -1.50 -7.02
CA ASN A 257 2.16 -2.31 -7.67
C ASN A 257 3.45 -2.42 -6.83
N ASP A 258 3.63 -1.53 -5.87
CA ASP A 258 4.77 -1.49 -4.96
C ASP A 258 4.59 -2.34 -3.69
N ILE A 259 3.54 -3.12 -3.59
CA ILE A 259 3.35 -4.02 -2.46
C ILE A 259 4.25 -5.26 -2.59
N ARG A 260 4.91 -5.63 -1.50
CA ARG A 260 5.70 -6.86 -1.36
C ARG A 260 5.50 -7.49 0.00
N PHE A 261 5.71 -8.81 0.06
CA PHE A 261 5.66 -9.55 1.32
C PHE A 261 6.87 -10.44 1.49
N THR A 262 7.33 -10.54 2.74
CA THR A 262 8.27 -11.58 3.20
C THR A 262 7.74 -12.21 4.49
N ASP A 263 8.31 -13.35 4.87
CA ASP A 263 8.22 -13.84 6.23
C ASP A 263 9.17 -13.07 7.17
N GLN A 264 9.20 -13.43 8.45
CA GLN A 264 10.08 -12.82 9.45
C GLN A 264 11.57 -13.02 9.15
N ASP A 265 11.93 -14.03 8.36
CA ASP A 265 13.30 -14.35 7.98
C ASP A 265 13.75 -13.66 6.68
N GLY A 266 12.84 -12.89 6.07
CA GLY A 266 13.08 -12.14 4.83
C GLY A 266 12.86 -12.94 3.55
N ASN A 267 12.32 -14.16 3.61
CA ASN A 267 12.00 -14.94 2.43
C ASN A 267 10.78 -14.35 1.72
N ARG A 268 10.86 -14.18 0.40
CA ARG A 268 9.78 -13.64 -0.43
C ARG A 268 8.55 -14.54 -0.40
N LEU A 269 7.39 -13.94 -0.22
CA LEU A 269 6.11 -14.62 -0.27
C LEU A 269 5.33 -14.23 -1.53
N ALA A 270 4.74 -15.21 -2.19
CA ALA A 270 3.83 -14.96 -3.30
C ALA A 270 2.54 -14.34 -2.76
N PHE A 271 2.02 -13.33 -3.47
CA PHE A 271 0.77 -12.70 -3.11
C PHE A 271 -0.06 -12.33 -4.34
N LYS A 272 -1.34 -12.12 -4.12
CA LYS A 272 -2.29 -11.63 -5.12
C LYS A 272 -3.07 -10.45 -4.54
N LYS A 273 -3.22 -9.41 -5.34
CA LYS A 273 -4.19 -8.35 -5.08
C LYS A 273 -5.56 -8.87 -5.51
N ALA A 274 -6.36 -9.36 -4.57
CA ALA A 274 -7.75 -9.74 -4.84
C ALA A 274 -8.59 -8.49 -5.12
N PHE A 275 -8.28 -7.41 -4.40
CA PHE A 275 -8.88 -6.10 -4.59
C PHE A 275 -7.86 -5.01 -4.21
N TRP A 276 -7.85 -3.90 -4.96
CA TRP A 276 -7.11 -2.69 -4.64
C TRP A 276 -7.84 -1.47 -5.18
N SER A 277 -8.12 -0.50 -4.33
CA SER A 277 -8.72 0.78 -4.73
C SER A 277 -8.12 1.93 -3.94
N ASP A 278 -7.33 2.76 -4.63
CA ASP A 278 -6.82 4.00 -4.03
C ASP A 278 -7.95 5.00 -3.76
N SER A 279 -8.97 5.08 -4.60
CA SER A 279 -10.09 5.99 -4.42
C SER A 279 -10.96 5.64 -3.22
N LEU A 280 -11.22 4.34 -2.98
CA LEU A 280 -11.97 3.85 -1.83
C LEU A 280 -11.11 3.68 -0.57
N LYS A 281 -9.78 3.80 -0.70
CA LYS A 281 -8.82 3.54 0.37
C LYS A 281 -9.01 2.16 0.99
N GLN A 282 -9.14 1.15 0.14
CA GLN A 282 -9.36 -0.24 0.54
C GLN A 282 -8.59 -1.22 -0.35
N ALA A 283 -8.09 -2.28 0.27
CA ALA A 283 -7.46 -3.38 -0.45
C ALA A 283 -7.66 -4.71 0.26
N GLU A 284 -7.67 -5.80 -0.52
CA GLU A 284 -7.61 -7.16 -0.03
C GLU A 284 -6.49 -7.91 -0.75
N LEU A 285 -5.56 -8.43 0.04
CA LEU A 285 -4.36 -9.09 -0.41
C LEU A 285 -4.36 -10.53 0.10
N GLN A 286 -4.00 -11.46 -0.76
CA GLN A 286 -3.92 -12.89 -0.48
C GLN A 286 -2.46 -13.29 -0.53
N ILE A 287 -1.90 -13.80 0.58
CA ILE A 287 -0.48 -14.08 0.71
C ILE A 287 -0.27 -15.57 0.98
N ARG A 288 0.55 -16.23 0.19
CA ARG A 288 0.89 -17.63 0.39
C ARG A 288 1.98 -17.78 1.44
N ILE A 289 1.67 -18.53 2.49
CA ILE A 289 2.64 -18.97 3.48
C ILE A 289 3.00 -20.42 3.18
N ASN A 290 4.27 -20.69 2.94
CA ASN A 290 4.77 -22.04 2.69
C ASN A 290 5.38 -22.63 3.97
N GLY A 291 5.07 -23.88 4.23
CA GLY A 291 5.84 -24.74 5.09
C GLY A 291 5.34 -24.95 6.50
N THR A 292 5.86 -26.00 7.07
CA THR A 292 5.65 -26.56 8.40
C THR A 292 6.27 -25.73 9.52
N SER A 293 7.06 -24.72 9.20
CA SER A 293 7.71 -23.86 10.18
C SER A 293 6.87 -22.63 10.44
N SER A 294 6.65 -22.37 11.68
CA SER A 294 6.03 -21.22 12.29
C SER A 294 6.37 -19.89 11.58
N VAL A 295 5.60 -19.54 10.55
CA VAL A 295 5.56 -18.14 10.13
C VAL A 295 4.76 -17.40 11.19
N GLU A 296 5.46 -16.68 12.06
CA GLU A 296 4.86 -15.93 13.17
C GLU A 296 4.40 -14.54 12.73
N SER A 297 4.98 -14.03 11.67
CA SER A 297 4.61 -12.72 11.12
C SER A 297 4.94 -12.58 9.64
N LEU A 298 4.18 -11.71 8.98
CA LEU A 298 4.46 -11.20 7.64
C LEU A 298 5.15 -9.85 7.77
N VAL A 299 6.04 -9.55 6.84
CA VAL A 299 6.55 -8.18 6.65
C VAL A 299 6.04 -7.68 5.32
N MET A 300 5.19 -6.66 5.37
CA MET A 300 4.67 -5.96 4.20
C MET A 300 5.55 -4.74 3.89
N TYR A 301 5.87 -4.53 2.63
CA TYR A 301 6.66 -3.39 2.14
C TYR A 301 5.84 -2.59 1.12
N TRP A 302 5.96 -1.25 1.14
CA TRP A 302 5.37 -0.33 0.17
C TRP A 302 6.18 0.96 0.05
N GLY A 303 5.81 1.86 -0.89
CA GLY A 303 6.44 3.17 -1.07
C GLY A 303 7.61 3.17 -2.05
N LYS A 304 7.66 2.24 -3.01
CA LYS A 304 8.59 2.29 -4.14
C LYS A 304 7.86 2.75 -5.39
N THR A 305 8.10 3.98 -5.82
CA THR A 305 7.55 4.48 -7.09
C THR A 305 8.04 3.67 -8.29
N ALA A 306 7.24 3.59 -9.35
CA ALA A 306 7.55 2.87 -10.59
C ALA A 306 7.90 1.37 -10.40
N ALA A 307 7.37 0.74 -9.35
CA ALA A 307 7.53 -0.69 -9.12
C ALA A 307 6.73 -1.52 -10.15
N LEU A 308 7.29 -2.68 -10.52
CA LEU A 308 6.53 -3.68 -11.27
C LEU A 308 5.43 -4.29 -10.40
N ASP A 309 4.34 -4.69 -11.03
CA ASP A 309 3.33 -5.50 -10.34
C ASP A 309 3.86 -6.91 -10.07
N ALA A 310 3.93 -7.28 -8.80
CA ALA A 310 4.32 -8.61 -8.35
C ALA A 310 3.12 -9.49 -7.95
N SER A 311 1.90 -8.98 -8.12
CA SER A 311 0.68 -9.75 -7.89
C SER A 311 0.60 -10.93 -8.85
N SER A 312 0.41 -12.14 -8.35
CA SER A 312 0.46 -13.37 -9.13
C SER A 312 -0.58 -14.38 -8.66
N ASN A 313 -1.13 -15.15 -9.59
CA ASN A 313 -1.92 -16.33 -9.28
C ASN A 313 -1.07 -17.49 -8.72
N ASP A 314 0.26 -17.37 -8.68
CA ASP A 314 1.13 -18.37 -8.06
C ASP A 314 0.84 -18.57 -6.56
N VAL A 315 0.14 -17.64 -5.94
CA VAL A 315 -0.41 -17.79 -4.59
C VAL A 315 -1.23 -19.08 -4.44
N TRP A 316 -1.85 -19.56 -5.52
CA TRP A 316 -2.68 -20.77 -5.58
C TRP A 316 -2.00 -21.97 -6.21
N LYS A 317 -0.80 -21.82 -6.71
CA LYS A 317 -0.10 -22.86 -7.43
C LYS A 317 0.13 -24.12 -6.55
N ASP A 318 -0.14 -25.31 -7.12
CA ASP A 318 0.05 -26.60 -6.47
C ASP A 318 -0.77 -26.80 -5.18
N LEU A 319 -1.79 -25.98 -4.95
CA LEU A 319 -2.75 -26.20 -3.87
C LEU A 319 -3.84 -27.22 -4.32
N PRO A 320 -4.38 -28.02 -3.39
CA PRO A 320 -5.52 -28.88 -3.72
C PRO A 320 -6.68 -28.10 -4.31
N ASP A 321 -7.32 -28.62 -5.35
CA ASP A 321 -8.47 -27.97 -6.00
C ASP A 321 -9.59 -27.63 -5.01
N SER A 322 -9.78 -28.45 -3.98
CA SER A 322 -10.74 -28.18 -2.90
C SER A 322 -10.42 -26.91 -2.11
N LEU A 323 -9.14 -26.58 -1.92
CA LEU A 323 -8.72 -25.34 -1.29
C LEU A 323 -8.90 -24.15 -2.22
N VAL A 324 -8.41 -24.28 -3.45
CA VAL A 324 -8.55 -23.25 -4.48
C VAL A 324 -10.04 -22.95 -4.70
N THR A 325 -10.87 -23.95 -4.70
CA THR A 325 -12.33 -23.85 -4.80
C THR A 325 -12.94 -23.11 -3.60
N ALA A 326 -12.49 -23.39 -2.38
CA ALA A 326 -12.98 -22.74 -1.17
C ALA A 326 -12.65 -21.23 -1.08
N ILE A 327 -11.67 -20.76 -1.87
CA ILE A 327 -11.21 -19.36 -1.84
C ILE A 327 -11.70 -18.57 -3.07
N HIS A 328 -12.34 -19.24 -4.02
CA HIS A 328 -12.94 -18.54 -5.16
C HIS A 328 -14.05 -17.58 -4.67
N SER A 329 -14.05 -16.43 -5.27
CA SER A 329 -15.18 -15.51 -5.17
C SER A 329 -16.10 -15.70 -6.37
N ILE A 330 -17.37 -15.50 -6.16
CA ILE A 330 -18.34 -15.35 -7.24
C ILE A 330 -18.96 -13.95 -7.17
N LYS A 331 -18.83 -13.20 -8.26
CA LYS A 331 -19.55 -11.94 -8.44
C LYS A 331 -20.97 -12.28 -8.86
N ILE A 332 -21.94 -11.96 -8.01
CA ILE A 332 -23.34 -12.23 -8.27
C ILE A 332 -23.87 -11.25 -9.30
N ILE A 333 -23.52 -9.97 -9.16
CA ILE A 333 -23.88 -8.90 -10.09
C ILE A 333 -22.84 -7.77 -9.98
N ASP A 334 -22.57 -7.10 -11.12
CA ASP A 334 -21.72 -5.90 -11.22
C ASP A 334 -22.47 -4.70 -11.84
N PHE A 335 -23.71 -4.89 -12.23
CA PHE A 335 -24.57 -3.89 -12.88
C PHE A 335 -24.06 -3.33 -14.22
N ASP A 336 -22.89 -3.72 -14.70
CA ASP A 336 -22.28 -3.24 -15.94
C ASP A 336 -23.08 -3.61 -17.20
N SER A 337 -23.82 -4.70 -17.14
CA SER A 337 -24.75 -5.09 -18.23
C SER A 337 -25.97 -4.17 -18.34
N GLN A 338 -26.17 -3.27 -17.37
CA GLN A 338 -27.36 -2.43 -17.22
C GLN A 338 -28.65 -3.25 -17.18
N LYS A 339 -28.58 -4.44 -16.57
CA LYS A 339 -29.69 -5.35 -16.37
C LYS A 339 -29.61 -5.97 -14.99
N LEU A 340 -30.76 -6.27 -14.41
CA LEU A 340 -30.86 -7.04 -13.17
C LEU A 340 -30.73 -8.55 -13.48
N GLU A 341 -29.55 -8.96 -13.90
CA GLU A 341 -29.24 -10.37 -14.18
C GLU A 341 -28.28 -10.90 -13.13
N THR A 342 -28.51 -12.10 -12.62
CA THR A 342 -27.60 -12.78 -11.70
C THR A 342 -26.68 -13.76 -12.43
N ALA A 343 -25.53 -14.06 -11.84
CA ALA A 343 -24.65 -15.13 -12.32
C ALA A 343 -25.25 -16.54 -12.20
N PHE A 344 -26.33 -16.69 -11.45
CA PHE A 344 -26.99 -17.98 -11.20
C PHE A 344 -28.02 -18.34 -12.26
N ASP A 345 -28.12 -19.64 -12.56
CA ASP A 345 -29.15 -20.19 -13.42
C ASP A 345 -30.26 -20.83 -12.58
N TYR A 346 -31.47 -20.39 -12.77
CA TYR A 346 -32.65 -20.94 -12.08
C TYR A 346 -33.17 -22.28 -12.69
N GLY A 347 -32.52 -22.76 -13.74
CA GLY A 347 -32.93 -23.97 -14.45
C GLY A 347 -34.14 -23.78 -15.36
N ASP A 348 -34.66 -22.57 -15.48
CA ASP A 348 -35.73 -22.18 -16.42
C ASP A 348 -35.26 -21.08 -17.38
N GLY A 349 -33.99 -20.75 -17.36
CA GLY A 349 -33.37 -19.69 -18.16
C GLY A 349 -33.59 -18.29 -17.62
N THR A 350 -34.22 -18.13 -16.46
CA THR A 350 -34.32 -16.80 -15.81
C THR A 350 -33.13 -16.56 -14.89
N ARG A 351 -32.61 -15.34 -14.92
CA ARG A 351 -31.48 -14.89 -14.13
C ARG A 351 -31.72 -13.49 -13.56
N ASP A 352 -32.98 -13.23 -13.19
CA ASP A 352 -33.38 -11.87 -12.88
C ASP A 352 -33.30 -11.57 -11.39
N TRP A 353 -32.88 -10.39 -11.10
CA TRP A 353 -33.10 -9.75 -9.82
C TRP A 353 -34.48 -9.08 -9.83
N TYR A 354 -35.10 -8.99 -8.68
CA TYR A 354 -36.32 -8.21 -8.49
C TYR A 354 -36.03 -6.91 -7.77
N PHE A 355 -36.82 -5.89 -8.10
CA PHE A 355 -36.80 -4.58 -7.44
C PHE A 355 -38.21 -4.25 -6.95
N ASN A 356 -38.37 -4.12 -5.63
CA ASN A 356 -39.70 -4.00 -5.03
C ASN A 356 -39.71 -2.98 -3.86
N PRO A 357 -40.73 -2.08 -3.82
CA PRO A 357 -41.15 -1.43 -2.58
C PRO A 357 -41.96 -2.42 -1.73
N GLN A 358 -41.94 -2.26 -0.40
CA GLN A 358 -42.66 -3.14 0.54
C GLN A 358 -44.16 -3.16 0.30
N ASP A 359 -44.74 -1.98 0.17
CA ASP A 359 -46.19 -1.78 -0.04
C ASP A 359 -46.50 -0.40 -0.64
N SER A 360 -47.78 -0.03 -0.78
CA SER A 360 -48.20 1.28 -1.30
C SER A 360 -47.84 2.50 -0.45
N ASN A 361 -47.24 2.31 0.73
CA ASN A 361 -46.69 3.42 1.54
C ASN A 361 -45.29 3.78 1.12
N VAL A 362 -44.63 3.00 0.27
CA VAL A 362 -43.27 3.26 -0.23
C VAL A 362 -43.35 3.60 -1.71
N THR A 363 -42.63 4.64 -2.07
CA THR A 363 -42.43 5.05 -3.48
C THR A 363 -40.93 5.04 -3.77
N THR A 364 -40.53 4.43 -4.89
CA THR A 364 -39.14 4.42 -5.33
C THR A 364 -38.97 5.31 -6.55
N THR A 365 -37.79 5.92 -6.66
CA THR A 365 -37.33 6.65 -7.85
C THR A 365 -36.00 6.08 -8.25
N PRO A 366 -35.87 5.44 -9.45
CA PRO A 366 -36.97 5.19 -10.38
C PRO A 366 -38.01 4.21 -9.80
N SER A 367 -39.19 4.17 -10.39
CA SER A 367 -40.23 3.20 -10.05
C SER A 367 -39.86 1.80 -10.55
N ARG A 368 -40.49 0.77 -10.00
CA ARG A 368 -40.33 -0.62 -10.45
C ARG A 368 -40.51 -0.80 -11.97
N ASP A 369 -41.48 -0.11 -12.55
CA ASP A 369 -41.81 -0.22 -13.97
C ASP A 369 -40.78 0.48 -14.87
N ASN A 370 -39.95 1.35 -14.28
CA ASN A 370 -38.89 2.12 -14.94
C ASN A 370 -37.50 1.75 -14.38
N VAL A 371 -37.31 0.50 -13.97
CA VAL A 371 -36.07 0.04 -13.34
C VAL A 371 -34.82 0.28 -14.19
N GLN A 372 -34.97 0.39 -15.50
CA GLN A 372 -33.88 0.69 -16.43
C GLN A 372 -33.23 2.05 -16.13
N ASP A 373 -33.98 3.01 -15.60
CA ASP A 373 -33.49 4.34 -15.25
C ASP A 373 -32.67 4.35 -13.96
N ALA A 374 -32.55 3.19 -13.27
CA ALA A 374 -31.70 3.04 -12.10
C ALA A 374 -30.23 2.77 -12.42
N PHE A 375 -29.89 2.44 -13.67
CA PHE A 375 -28.50 2.20 -14.05
C PHE A 375 -27.86 3.52 -14.50
N GLU A 376 -26.81 3.94 -13.80
CA GLU A 376 -26.03 5.10 -14.16
C GLU A 376 -24.52 4.81 -14.12
N PHE A 377 -23.76 5.45 -15.02
CA PHE A 377 -22.32 5.34 -14.98
C PHE A 377 -21.76 6.21 -13.84
N ASN A 378 -20.93 5.63 -13.01
CA ASN A 378 -20.32 6.31 -11.88
C ASN A 378 -18.83 6.52 -12.11
N ASP A 379 -18.40 7.79 -12.16
CA ASP A 379 -16.99 8.14 -12.44
C ASP A 379 -16.03 7.69 -11.34
N GLU A 380 -16.45 7.61 -10.08
CA GLU A 380 -15.60 7.16 -8.99
C GLU A 380 -15.38 5.63 -9.04
N ARG A 381 -16.39 4.87 -9.47
CA ARG A 381 -16.33 3.41 -9.64
C ARG A 381 -15.79 2.99 -11.01
N GLN A 382 -15.84 3.87 -12.01
CA GLN A 382 -15.54 3.58 -13.41
C GLN A 382 -16.39 2.39 -13.96
N SER A 383 -17.63 2.28 -13.49
CA SER A 383 -18.59 1.20 -13.78
C SER A 383 -20.01 1.72 -13.77
N TYR A 384 -20.94 0.94 -14.31
CA TYR A 384 -22.34 1.17 -14.08
C TYR A 384 -22.74 0.69 -12.68
N VAL A 385 -23.56 1.47 -11.99
CA VAL A 385 -24.07 1.19 -10.66
C VAL A 385 -25.59 1.17 -10.68
N PHE A 386 -26.21 0.54 -9.68
CA PHE A 386 -27.65 0.57 -9.50
C PHE A 386 -28.02 1.62 -8.45
N HIS A 387 -28.82 2.60 -8.84
CA HIS A 387 -29.18 3.74 -8.01
C HIS A 387 -30.69 3.84 -7.82
N TRP A 388 -31.13 3.94 -6.58
CA TRP A 388 -32.52 4.29 -6.29
C TRP A 388 -32.68 5.10 -5.00
N LYS A 389 -33.80 5.83 -4.98
CA LYS A 389 -34.28 6.55 -3.80
C LYS A 389 -35.58 5.98 -3.32
N SER A 390 -35.73 5.83 -2.01
CA SER A 390 -36.97 5.42 -1.33
C SER A 390 -37.57 6.62 -0.61
N THR A 391 -38.89 6.74 -0.70
CA THR A 391 -39.67 7.71 0.08
C THR A 391 -40.83 7.00 0.73
N SER A 392 -40.99 7.16 2.04
CA SER A 392 -41.98 6.44 2.83
C SER A 392 -43.00 7.35 3.50
N LYS A 393 -44.27 6.94 3.44
CA LYS A 393 -45.37 7.59 4.18
C LYS A 393 -45.49 7.09 5.62
N LYS A 394 -44.79 6.01 5.97
CA LYS A 394 -44.82 5.40 7.29
C LYS A 394 -43.43 4.96 7.69
N LYS A 395 -43.03 5.20 8.92
CA LYS A 395 -41.74 4.82 9.48
C LYS A 395 -41.54 3.28 9.45
N GLY A 396 -40.30 2.85 9.22
CA GLY A 396 -39.89 1.46 9.22
C GLY A 396 -40.31 0.69 7.97
N LYS A 397 -40.60 1.39 6.88
CA LYS A 397 -40.90 0.79 5.57
C LYS A 397 -39.66 0.71 4.71
N TRP A 398 -39.55 -0.32 3.88
CA TRP A 398 -38.38 -0.60 3.07
C TRP A 398 -38.68 -0.70 1.57
N SER A 399 -37.66 -0.51 0.79
CA SER A 399 -37.56 -0.92 -0.61
C SER A 399 -36.31 -1.76 -0.81
N MET A 400 -36.34 -2.73 -1.74
CA MET A 400 -35.28 -3.72 -1.89
C MET A 400 -34.99 -4.08 -3.35
N ILE A 401 -33.76 -4.48 -3.58
CA ILE A 401 -33.39 -5.39 -4.67
C ILE A 401 -33.10 -6.78 -4.09
N GLY A 402 -33.33 -7.81 -4.86
CA GLY A 402 -33.06 -9.18 -4.43
C GLY A 402 -33.00 -10.14 -5.61
N SER A 403 -32.40 -11.28 -5.36
CA SER A 403 -32.25 -12.32 -6.36
C SER A 403 -32.46 -13.71 -5.75
N ARG A 404 -33.04 -14.60 -6.49
CA ARG A 404 -32.89 -16.02 -6.23
C ARG A 404 -31.49 -16.47 -6.62
N ILE A 405 -30.92 -17.29 -5.76
CA ILE A 405 -29.62 -17.92 -6.05
C ILE A 405 -29.82 -19.16 -6.92
N ASN A 406 -30.80 -20.00 -6.55
CA ASN A 406 -31.11 -21.21 -7.27
C ASN A 406 -32.58 -21.64 -6.96
N ARG A 407 -33.14 -22.52 -7.74
CA ARG A 407 -34.43 -23.17 -7.42
C ARG A 407 -34.31 -24.14 -6.26
N ASN A 408 -33.19 -24.82 -6.15
CA ASN A 408 -32.88 -25.69 -5.03
C ASN A 408 -32.10 -24.91 -3.99
N PRO A 409 -32.24 -25.26 -2.72
CA PRO A 409 -31.40 -24.65 -1.67
C PRO A 409 -29.93 -24.84 -1.96
N SER A 410 -29.18 -23.76 -1.87
CA SER A 410 -27.72 -23.74 -2.05
C SER A 410 -27.01 -23.61 -0.70
N SER A 411 -25.82 -24.19 -0.59
CA SER A 411 -25.03 -24.15 0.63
C SER A 411 -24.02 -23.00 0.60
N LEU A 412 -24.04 -22.17 1.64
CA LEU A 412 -23.02 -21.17 1.93
C LEU A 412 -22.13 -21.59 3.11
N GLU A 413 -22.06 -22.87 3.47
CA GLU A 413 -21.27 -23.33 4.62
C GLU A 413 -19.78 -22.96 4.54
N GLY A 414 -19.26 -22.84 3.35
CA GLY A 414 -17.87 -22.45 3.12
C GLY A 414 -17.66 -20.95 2.89
N ILE A 415 -18.71 -20.13 3.04
CA ILE A 415 -18.58 -18.70 2.79
C ILE A 415 -17.63 -18.06 3.79
N ASP A 416 -16.74 -17.24 3.25
CA ASP A 416 -15.81 -16.42 3.99
C ASP A 416 -16.42 -15.06 4.30
N SER A 417 -16.84 -14.37 3.27
CA SER A 417 -17.50 -13.07 3.39
C SER A 417 -18.42 -12.75 2.23
N ILE A 418 -19.32 -11.80 2.48
CA ILE A 418 -20.19 -11.18 1.48
C ILE A 418 -19.77 -9.73 1.37
N VAL A 419 -19.53 -9.27 0.16
CA VAL A 419 -19.02 -7.94 -0.12
C VAL A 419 -19.87 -7.25 -1.16
N PHE A 420 -20.13 -5.97 -0.96
CA PHE A 420 -20.62 -5.06 -1.99
C PHE A 420 -20.13 -3.64 -1.72
N PHE A 421 -20.23 -2.79 -2.72
CA PHE A 421 -19.91 -1.38 -2.59
C PHE A 421 -21.19 -0.57 -2.61
N ALA A 422 -21.32 0.36 -1.67
CA ALA A 422 -22.48 1.25 -1.65
C ALA A 422 -22.13 2.63 -1.07
N LYS A 423 -22.91 3.64 -1.48
CA LYS A 423 -22.98 4.97 -0.86
C LYS A 423 -24.42 5.43 -0.80
N GLY A 424 -24.66 6.49 -0.03
CA GLY A 424 -26.01 7.09 0.04
C GLY A 424 -26.37 7.64 1.40
N SER A 425 -27.60 7.43 1.80
CA SER A 425 -28.13 7.86 3.09
C SER A 425 -29.19 6.91 3.61
N GLY A 426 -29.24 6.73 4.92
CA GLY A 426 -30.23 5.93 5.62
C GLY A 426 -29.71 4.56 6.04
N GLU A 427 -30.62 3.75 6.58
CA GLU A 427 -30.34 2.38 7.02
C GLU A 427 -30.31 1.44 5.84
N LEU A 428 -29.25 0.65 5.78
CA LEU A 428 -29.02 -0.43 4.83
C LEU A 428 -29.19 -1.78 5.52
N GLY A 429 -29.86 -2.72 4.88
CA GLY A 429 -29.87 -4.10 5.32
C GLY A 429 -29.55 -5.07 4.20
N PHE A 430 -29.01 -6.23 4.59
CA PHE A 430 -28.78 -7.38 3.75
C PHE A 430 -29.38 -8.62 4.40
N ALA A 431 -30.04 -9.47 3.64
CA ALA A 431 -30.56 -10.72 4.15
C ALA A 431 -30.30 -11.89 3.23
N ILE A 432 -30.19 -13.04 3.86
CA ILE A 432 -30.16 -14.36 3.23
C ILE A 432 -31.37 -15.13 3.74
N GLU A 433 -32.10 -15.75 2.83
CA GLU A 433 -33.40 -16.32 3.14
C GLU A 433 -33.57 -17.73 2.54
N VAL A 434 -34.33 -18.56 3.24
CA VAL A 434 -34.81 -19.84 2.74
C VAL A 434 -36.21 -19.64 2.20
N LEU A 435 -36.40 -19.91 0.89
CA LEU A 435 -37.69 -19.73 0.22
C LEU A 435 -38.76 -20.63 0.85
N ASN A 436 -39.97 -20.08 1.05
CA ASN A 436 -41.10 -20.71 1.68
C ASN A 436 -40.93 -21.13 3.13
N GLU A 437 -39.85 -20.68 3.78
CA GLU A 437 -39.65 -20.82 5.22
C GLU A 437 -39.58 -19.45 5.88
N PRO A 438 -40.70 -18.89 6.36
CA PRO A 438 -40.73 -17.51 6.87
C PRO A 438 -39.75 -17.25 8.03
N THR A 439 -39.42 -18.30 8.80
CA THR A 439 -38.45 -18.22 9.90
C THR A 439 -37.00 -18.40 9.42
N GLY A 440 -36.79 -18.85 8.20
CA GLY A 440 -35.46 -19.11 7.63
C GLY A 440 -34.80 -17.88 7.04
N LYS A 441 -34.54 -16.86 7.91
CA LYS A 441 -33.92 -15.60 7.52
C LYS A 441 -32.87 -15.17 8.53
N THR A 442 -31.75 -14.74 8.02
CA THR A 442 -30.71 -14.03 8.78
C THR A 442 -30.36 -12.72 8.10
N LYS A 443 -29.99 -11.71 8.88
CA LYS A 443 -29.74 -10.36 8.36
C LYS A 443 -28.50 -9.72 8.92
N TYR A 444 -28.00 -8.75 8.18
CA TYR A 444 -27.02 -7.77 8.57
C TYR A 444 -27.61 -6.37 8.36
N VAL A 445 -27.34 -5.43 9.25
CA VAL A 445 -27.83 -4.04 9.18
C VAL A 445 -26.68 -3.08 9.46
N ASP A 446 -26.58 -2.03 8.65
CA ASP A 446 -25.58 -0.96 8.77
C ASP A 446 -26.19 0.36 8.26
N TYR A 447 -25.40 1.42 8.19
CA TYR A 447 -25.82 2.71 7.68
C TYR A 447 -24.97 3.13 6.49
N LEU A 448 -25.64 3.71 5.49
CA LEU A 448 -25.00 4.32 4.34
C LEU A 448 -24.36 5.66 4.73
N ASP A 449 -23.33 5.99 3.99
CA ASP A 449 -22.62 7.25 4.09
C ASP A 449 -22.52 7.89 2.69
N SER A 450 -22.28 9.18 2.59
CA SER A 450 -22.24 9.91 1.32
C SER A 450 -21.07 9.49 0.41
N ASN A 451 -20.07 8.84 0.96
CA ASN A 451 -18.90 8.33 0.23
C ASN A 451 -19.07 6.84 -0.06
N TRP A 452 -18.45 6.37 -1.14
CA TRP A 452 -18.37 4.96 -1.41
C TRP A 452 -17.69 4.22 -0.27
N LYS A 453 -18.37 3.20 0.25
CA LYS A 453 -17.88 2.29 1.28
C LYS A 453 -17.95 0.85 0.75
N ARG A 454 -16.92 0.07 1.03
CA ARG A 454 -16.94 -1.38 0.86
C ARG A 454 -17.57 -2.00 2.10
N PHE A 455 -18.78 -2.53 1.95
CA PHE A 455 -19.41 -3.35 2.97
C PHE A 455 -18.85 -4.76 2.86
N SER A 456 -18.39 -5.31 3.97
CA SER A 456 -17.84 -6.66 4.05
C SER A 456 -18.28 -7.26 5.37
N PHE A 457 -18.98 -8.35 5.30
CA PHE A 457 -19.51 -9.03 6.47
C PHE A 457 -19.36 -10.53 6.33
N THR A 458 -19.19 -11.17 7.47
CA THR A 458 -18.87 -12.57 7.67
C THR A 458 -20.09 -13.28 8.25
N PRO A 459 -20.07 -14.62 8.33
CA PRO A 459 -21.11 -15.36 9.03
C PRO A 459 -21.42 -14.86 10.45
N ASP A 460 -20.41 -14.36 11.17
CA ASP A 460 -20.57 -13.91 12.55
C ASP A 460 -21.28 -12.55 12.69
N ASP A 461 -21.33 -11.78 11.62
CA ASP A 461 -22.04 -10.48 11.59
C ASP A 461 -23.54 -10.63 11.42
N PHE A 462 -24.02 -11.82 11.05
CA PHE A 462 -25.43 -12.07 10.81
C PHE A 462 -26.18 -12.31 12.11
N VAL A 463 -27.29 -11.61 12.26
CA VAL A 463 -28.23 -11.79 13.35
C VAL A 463 -29.54 -12.41 12.85
N PRO A 464 -30.30 -13.13 13.70
CA PRO A 464 -31.62 -13.58 13.33
C PRO A 464 -32.50 -12.45 12.83
N GLY A 465 -33.37 -12.72 11.87
CA GLY A 465 -34.37 -11.76 11.42
C GLY A 465 -35.40 -11.43 12.54
N ASP A 466 -36.23 -10.41 12.31
CA ASP A 466 -37.21 -9.95 13.29
C ASP A 466 -38.56 -10.67 13.18
N GLY A 467 -39.18 -10.93 14.32
CA GLY A 467 -40.56 -11.35 14.44
C GLY A 467 -40.90 -12.72 13.85
N GLU A 468 -42.07 -12.81 13.22
CA GLU A 468 -42.57 -14.03 12.59
C GLU A 468 -41.69 -14.50 11.43
N TYR A 469 -40.84 -13.62 10.89
CA TYR A 469 -40.08 -13.83 9.67
C TYR A 469 -38.55 -13.85 9.99
N GLY A 470 -38.09 -14.77 10.81
CA GLY A 470 -36.68 -14.98 10.87
C GLY A 470 -36.07 -14.90 12.25
N ASN A 471 -36.46 -15.80 13.09
CA ASN A 471 -35.81 -16.03 14.39
C ASN A 471 -34.67 -17.06 14.29
N MET A 472 -34.37 -17.56 13.10
CA MET A 472 -33.30 -18.52 12.84
C MET A 472 -32.04 -17.78 12.41
N GLY A 473 -30.93 -18.10 13.04
CA GLY A 473 -29.64 -17.51 12.71
C GLY A 473 -28.94 -18.16 11.52
N TRP A 474 -27.71 -17.77 11.31
CA TRP A 474 -26.84 -18.24 10.24
C TRP A 474 -26.79 -19.78 10.12
N ASP A 475 -26.63 -20.47 11.25
CA ASP A 475 -26.51 -21.94 11.26
C ASP A 475 -27.71 -22.68 10.66
N PHE A 476 -28.89 -22.10 10.74
CA PHE A 476 -30.06 -22.67 10.09
C PHE A 476 -30.11 -22.36 8.60
N VAL A 477 -29.72 -21.15 8.20
CA VAL A 477 -29.88 -20.63 6.84
C VAL A 477 -28.77 -21.10 5.92
N LYS A 478 -27.53 -21.19 6.41
CA LYS A 478 -26.31 -21.40 5.61
C LYS A 478 -26.36 -22.56 4.63
N ALA A 479 -27.02 -23.67 4.97
CA ALA A 479 -27.10 -24.87 4.14
C ALA A 479 -28.33 -24.91 3.23
N ARG A 480 -29.14 -23.84 3.20
CA ARG A 480 -30.46 -23.83 2.56
C ARG A 480 -30.77 -22.53 1.82
N VAL A 481 -29.79 -21.78 1.49
CA VAL A 481 -29.97 -20.44 0.90
C VAL A 481 -30.65 -20.54 -0.45
N THR A 482 -31.66 -19.71 -0.66
CA THR A 482 -32.37 -19.60 -1.93
C THR A 482 -32.44 -18.16 -2.43
N THR A 483 -32.33 -17.17 -1.55
CA THR A 483 -32.57 -15.78 -1.91
C THR A 483 -31.61 -14.85 -1.18
N PHE A 484 -31.13 -13.83 -1.87
CA PHE A 484 -30.50 -12.62 -1.32
C PHE A 484 -31.45 -11.46 -1.45
N SER A 485 -31.39 -10.54 -0.49
CA SER A 485 -32.03 -9.23 -0.58
C SER A 485 -31.20 -8.12 0.06
N ILE A 486 -31.18 -6.98 -0.59
CA ILE A 486 -30.54 -5.77 -0.12
C ILE A 486 -31.61 -4.68 -0.08
N TRP A 487 -31.79 -4.02 1.07
CA TRP A 487 -32.85 -3.02 1.23
C TRP A 487 -32.35 -1.75 1.91
N ILE A 488 -33.10 -0.68 1.68
CA ILE A 488 -33.01 0.58 2.43
C ILE A 488 -34.34 0.88 3.08
N VAL A 489 -34.31 1.62 4.20
CA VAL A 489 -35.45 1.88 5.06
C VAL A 489 -35.82 3.35 5.04
N ASP A 490 -37.14 3.62 5.09
CA ASP A 490 -37.72 4.97 5.15
C ASP A 490 -37.29 5.89 3.97
N ASP A 491 -37.04 7.17 4.25
CA ASP A 491 -36.56 8.12 3.25
C ASP A 491 -35.03 7.96 3.12
N SER A 492 -34.62 7.11 2.18
CA SER A 492 -33.23 6.74 1.98
C SER A 492 -32.89 6.74 0.50
N GLU A 493 -31.59 6.79 0.21
CA GLU A 493 -31.07 6.78 -1.14
C GLU A 493 -29.79 5.94 -1.18
N MET A 494 -29.66 5.04 -2.18
CA MET A 494 -28.52 4.16 -2.29
C MET A 494 -28.03 4.01 -3.74
N TRP A 495 -26.74 4.07 -3.89
CA TRP A 495 -25.97 3.56 -5.03
C TRP A 495 -25.28 2.28 -4.60
N ILE A 496 -25.38 1.23 -5.38
CA ILE A 496 -24.77 -0.07 -5.11
C ILE A 496 -24.04 -0.61 -6.34
N ASP A 497 -22.95 -1.32 -6.08
CA ASP A 497 -22.12 -1.95 -7.08
C ASP A 497 -21.48 -3.24 -6.55
N ASP A 498 -21.09 -4.15 -7.46
CA ASP A 498 -20.27 -5.34 -7.19
C ASP A 498 -20.71 -6.18 -5.98
N VAL A 499 -21.75 -6.98 -6.11
CA VAL A 499 -22.10 -7.95 -5.06
C VAL A 499 -21.30 -9.24 -5.25
N ILE A 500 -20.42 -9.53 -4.31
CA ILE A 500 -19.44 -10.62 -4.40
C ILE A 500 -19.54 -11.53 -3.17
N LEU A 501 -19.53 -12.84 -3.39
CA LEU A 501 -19.38 -13.84 -2.35
C LEU A 501 -17.97 -14.42 -2.39
N TYR A 502 -17.28 -14.40 -1.27
CA TYR A 502 -15.96 -15.02 -1.09
C TYR A 502 -16.08 -16.34 -0.33
N GLY A 503 -15.18 -17.30 -0.62
CA GLY A 503 -15.19 -18.61 0.00
C GLY A 503 -16.15 -19.63 -0.61
N VAL A 504 -16.90 -19.23 -1.63
CA VAL A 504 -17.81 -20.07 -2.40
C VAL A 504 -17.59 -19.89 -3.89
N ASN A 505 -17.92 -20.87 -4.66
CA ASN A 505 -17.85 -20.82 -6.11
C ASN A 505 -19.19 -21.24 -6.75
N ARG A 506 -19.22 -21.29 -8.08
CA ARG A 506 -20.44 -21.61 -8.81
C ARG A 506 -20.99 -22.98 -8.48
N ASP A 507 -20.15 -23.95 -8.15
CA ASP A 507 -20.58 -25.32 -7.85
C ASP A 507 -21.39 -25.43 -6.56
N ASN A 508 -21.24 -24.45 -5.65
CA ASN A 508 -22.08 -24.34 -4.46
C ASN A 508 -23.55 -24.04 -4.78
N PHE A 509 -23.85 -23.63 -6.01
CA PHE A 509 -25.15 -23.16 -6.44
C PHE A 509 -25.79 -24.02 -7.60
N ASN A 510 -25.33 -25.23 -7.81
CA ASN A 510 -25.86 -26.17 -8.82
C ASN A 510 -26.99 -27.04 -8.28
#